data_e2e7cba32b0a5c3fc5d3c5536b60b621
#
_entry.id   e2e7cba32b0a5c3fc5d3c5536b60b621
#
_cell.length_a   1.000
_cell.length_b   1.000
_cell.length_c   1.000
_cell.angle_alpha   90.00
_cell.angle_beta   90.00
_cell.angle_gamma   90.00
#
_symmetry.space_group_name_H-M   'P 1'
#
loop_
_entity.id
_entity.type
_entity.pdbx_description
1 polymer ?
#
loop_
_entity_poly.entity_id
_entity_poly.type
_entity_poly.pdbx_seq_one_letter_code
_entity_poly.pdbx_strand_id
1 'polypeptide(L)'
;MQQTQTQGQLAFLQSKFSNTALYNWLRGKLATIYYQFYDLTASRCLMAQSAYQWDKGNSATTFIQSGVWQGTFAGLLAGDTLMLGLSRMEQAWLASDERAKEVTRTVCLSDVYAGLAGDAAFVLADEVVGLVNAGTGSAGTATNGLKFADQQLQVTLNLADLNIAGDYPASLGNTRRIKQISVTLPALVGPYQDIRAVLSYGGSVVMPRGCTALAVSHGMNDSGQFQLDFNDPRWLPFEGIPVGDSGSLTLSFPNAAGSQQAMLLSLSDIILHIRYTITS
;
A
#
# COMPACT_ATOMS: atom_id res chain seq x y z
N MET A 1 -60.31 -12.12 56.59
CA MET A 1 -59.17 -12.95 56.12
C MET A 1 -59.08 -13.10 54.62
N GLN A 2 -60.10 -13.43 53.86
CA GLN A 2 -60.01 -13.58 52.39
C GLN A 2 -59.59 -12.30 51.66
N GLN A 3 -60.07 -11.13 52.04
CA GLN A 3 -59.69 -9.86 51.44
C GLN A 3 -58.22 -9.51 51.59
N THR A 4 -57.66 -9.80 52.75
CA THR A 4 -56.22 -9.56 53.02
C THR A 4 -55.32 -10.52 52.22
N GLN A 5 -55.73 -11.76 51.98
CA GLN A 5 -55.04 -12.72 51.15
C GLN A 5 -55.09 -12.34 49.67
N THR A 6 -56.27 -11.91 49.19
CA THR A 6 -56.37 -11.45 47.77
C THR A 6 -55.60 -10.18 47.50
N GLN A 7 -55.59 -9.23 48.44
CA GLN A 7 -54.77 -8.02 48.34
C GLN A 7 -53.28 -8.33 48.36
N GLY A 8 -52.86 -9.29 49.20
CA GLY A 8 -51.47 -9.76 49.24
C GLY A 8 -51.06 -10.46 47.93
N GLN A 9 -51.95 -11.27 47.37
CA GLN A 9 -51.69 -11.92 46.06
C GLN A 9 -51.67 -10.88 44.92
N LEU A 10 -52.56 -9.89 44.95
CA LEU A 10 -52.58 -8.83 43.94
C LEU A 10 -51.35 -7.95 44.03
N ALA A 11 -50.91 -7.59 45.23
CA ALA A 11 -49.66 -6.85 45.46
C ALA A 11 -48.44 -7.64 45.01
N PHE A 12 -48.42 -8.96 45.28
CA PHE A 12 -47.34 -9.84 44.80
C PHE A 12 -47.30 -9.94 43.26
N LEU A 13 -48.45 -10.12 42.63
CA LEU A 13 -48.55 -10.16 41.17
C LEU A 13 -48.16 -8.83 40.53
N GLN A 14 -48.62 -7.70 41.11
CA GLN A 14 -48.24 -6.37 40.65
C GLN A 14 -46.74 -6.13 40.82
N SER A 15 -46.11 -6.53 41.93
CA SER A 15 -44.71 -6.38 42.13
C SER A 15 -43.88 -7.29 41.19
N LYS A 16 -44.44 -8.47 40.85
CA LYS A 16 -43.78 -9.42 39.95
C LYS A 16 -43.90 -9.00 38.49
N PHE A 17 -45.01 -8.41 38.06
CA PHE A 17 -45.23 -8.02 36.67
C PHE A 17 -44.95 -6.53 36.36
N SER A 18 -44.87 -5.67 37.37
CA SER A 18 -44.47 -4.28 37.25
C SER A 18 -43.08 -3.97 37.74
N ASN A 19 -42.15 -4.92 37.65
CA ASN A 19 -40.81 -4.73 38.14
C ASN A 19 -40.02 -3.87 37.18
N THR A 20 -40.18 -2.57 37.29
CA THR A 20 -39.44 -1.54 36.53
C THR A 20 -37.92 -1.78 36.58
N ALA A 21 -37.40 -2.31 37.69
CA ALA A 21 -36.00 -2.66 37.84
C ALA A 21 -35.57 -3.78 36.89
N LEU A 22 -36.43 -4.82 36.70
CA LEU A 22 -36.16 -5.91 35.76
C LEU A 22 -36.13 -5.42 34.31
N TYR A 23 -37.10 -4.60 33.93
CA TYR A 23 -37.13 -4.01 32.58
C TYR A 23 -35.96 -3.09 32.34
N ASN A 24 -35.56 -2.26 33.29
CA ASN A 24 -34.38 -1.40 33.19
C ASN A 24 -33.09 -2.21 33.13
N TRP A 25 -32.97 -3.27 33.90
CA TRP A 25 -31.83 -4.18 33.83
C TRP A 25 -31.76 -4.89 32.46
N LEU A 26 -32.91 -5.42 31.97
CA LEU A 26 -32.97 -6.08 30.67
C LEU A 26 -32.63 -5.11 29.54
N ARG A 27 -33.18 -3.89 29.58
CA ARG A 27 -32.86 -2.82 28.63
C ARG A 27 -31.35 -2.51 28.63
N GLY A 28 -30.77 -2.39 29.82
CA GLY A 28 -29.31 -2.17 29.97
C GLY A 28 -28.47 -3.31 29.36
N LYS A 29 -28.88 -4.56 29.59
CA LYS A 29 -28.20 -5.73 29.01
C LYS A 29 -28.32 -5.78 27.48
N LEU A 30 -29.53 -5.55 26.97
CA LEU A 30 -29.75 -5.49 25.50
C LEU A 30 -28.98 -4.34 24.86
N ALA A 31 -28.99 -3.16 25.49
CA ALA A 31 -28.21 -2.03 25.00
C ALA A 31 -26.70 -2.32 24.96
N THR A 32 -26.16 -3.03 25.98
CA THR A 32 -24.75 -3.44 26.01
C THR A 32 -24.42 -4.40 24.86
N ILE A 33 -25.26 -5.43 24.66
CA ILE A 33 -25.07 -6.40 23.57
C ILE A 33 -25.18 -5.69 22.22
N TYR A 34 -26.18 -4.84 22.05
CA TYR A 34 -26.36 -4.07 20.81
C TYR A 34 -25.17 -3.16 20.53
N TYR A 35 -24.64 -2.50 21.56
CA TYR A 35 -23.44 -1.67 21.43
C TYR A 35 -22.22 -2.49 20.96
N GLN A 36 -22.00 -3.69 21.49
CA GLN A 36 -20.88 -4.55 21.06
C GLN A 36 -20.99 -4.93 19.58
N PHE A 37 -22.19 -5.29 19.12
CA PHE A 37 -22.41 -5.56 17.70
C PHE A 37 -22.26 -4.32 16.84
N TYR A 38 -22.76 -3.19 17.31
CA TYR A 38 -22.60 -1.91 16.62
C TYR A 38 -21.13 -1.53 16.46
N ASP A 39 -20.35 -1.60 17.52
CA ASP A 39 -18.92 -1.24 17.53
C ASP A 39 -18.12 -2.12 16.57
N LEU A 40 -18.36 -3.44 16.61
CA LEU A 40 -17.74 -4.38 15.68
C LEU A 40 -18.12 -4.06 14.22
N THR A 41 -19.39 -3.76 13.96
CA THR A 41 -19.87 -3.44 12.62
C THR A 41 -19.33 -2.10 12.14
N ALA A 42 -19.32 -1.08 13.01
CA ALA A 42 -18.77 0.24 12.70
C ALA A 42 -17.29 0.15 12.32
N SER A 43 -16.50 -0.63 13.06
CA SER A 43 -15.10 -0.87 12.75
C SER A 43 -14.93 -1.50 11.36
N ARG A 44 -15.78 -2.47 11.00
CA ARG A 44 -15.76 -3.08 9.65
C ARG A 44 -16.15 -2.10 8.56
N CYS A 45 -17.16 -1.26 8.81
CA CYS A 45 -17.58 -0.22 7.88
C CYS A 45 -16.48 0.83 7.65
N LEU A 46 -15.74 1.21 8.70
CA LEU A 46 -14.61 2.12 8.59
C LEU A 46 -13.44 1.50 7.80
N MET A 47 -13.19 0.20 8.00
CA MET A 47 -12.20 -0.52 7.17
C MET A 47 -12.60 -0.55 5.69
N ALA A 48 -13.88 -0.81 5.39
CA ALA A 48 -14.40 -0.77 4.03
C ALA A 48 -14.28 0.64 3.41
N GLN A 49 -14.58 1.69 4.18
CA GLN A 49 -14.39 3.07 3.74
C GLN A 49 -12.91 3.37 3.46
N SER A 50 -12.00 2.92 4.30
CA SER A 50 -10.56 3.10 4.07
C SER A 50 -10.09 2.39 2.81
N ALA A 51 -10.61 1.18 2.53
CA ALA A 51 -10.33 0.46 1.30
C ALA A 51 -10.87 1.21 0.06
N TYR A 52 -12.10 1.76 0.14
CA TYR A 52 -12.67 2.60 -0.91
C TYR A 52 -11.82 3.85 -1.17
N GLN A 53 -11.43 4.57 -0.10
CA GLN A 53 -10.60 5.76 -0.19
C GLN A 53 -9.24 5.47 -0.83
N TRP A 54 -8.65 4.31 -0.50
CA TRP A 54 -7.41 3.85 -1.12
C TRP A 54 -7.61 3.55 -2.61
N ASP A 55 -8.64 2.79 -2.96
CA ASP A 55 -8.95 2.41 -4.34
C ASP A 55 -9.19 3.63 -5.24
N LYS A 56 -9.96 4.59 -4.76
CA LYS A 56 -10.28 5.82 -5.51
C LYS A 56 -9.25 6.95 -5.35
N GLY A 57 -8.24 6.79 -4.49
CA GLY A 57 -7.24 7.84 -4.26
C GLY A 57 -7.77 9.10 -3.58
N ASN A 58 -8.93 9.04 -2.96
CA ASN A 58 -9.61 10.18 -2.36
C ASN A 58 -9.84 9.95 -0.87
N SER A 59 -8.91 10.40 -0.04
CA SER A 59 -8.98 10.29 1.42
C SER A 59 -10.00 11.25 2.07
N ALA A 60 -10.49 12.24 1.32
CA ALA A 60 -11.42 13.24 1.85
C ALA A 60 -12.89 12.76 1.86
N THR A 61 -13.22 11.76 1.03
CA THR A 61 -14.59 11.26 0.93
C THR A 61 -14.93 10.37 2.12
N THR A 62 -15.95 10.74 2.91
CA THR A 62 -16.43 9.99 4.06
C THR A 62 -17.91 9.63 3.90
N PHE A 63 -18.24 8.38 4.13
CA PHE A 63 -19.61 7.85 4.08
C PHE A 63 -20.10 7.45 5.47
N ILE A 64 -19.20 6.96 6.31
CA ILE A 64 -19.51 6.45 7.64
C ILE A 64 -19.39 7.57 8.65
N GLN A 65 -20.49 7.90 9.30
CA GLN A 65 -20.54 8.92 10.34
C GLN A 65 -20.03 8.35 11.67
N SER A 66 -19.08 9.04 12.28
CA SER A 66 -18.59 8.73 13.63
C SER A 66 -19.51 9.34 14.70
N GLY A 67 -19.56 8.73 15.90
CA GLY A 67 -20.28 9.28 17.04
C GLY A 67 -21.81 9.15 17.02
N VAL A 68 -22.38 8.44 16.07
CA VAL A 68 -23.83 8.26 15.92
C VAL A 68 -24.48 7.62 17.17
N TRP A 69 -23.75 6.74 17.87
CA TRP A 69 -24.22 6.12 19.11
C TRP A 69 -24.54 7.15 20.21
N GLN A 70 -23.77 8.22 20.25
CA GLN A 70 -23.90 9.28 21.26
C GLN A 70 -24.97 10.33 20.92
N GLY A 71 -25.69 10.13 19.81
CA GLY A 71 -26.73 11.03 19.36
C GLY A 71 -28.00 11.02 20.22
N THR A 72 -28.96 11.85 19.84
CA THR A 72 -30.22 12.12 20.58
C THR A 72 -31.03 10.85 20.91
N PHE A 73 -30.90 9.81 20.11
CA PHE A 73 -31.67 8.55 20.27
C PHE A 73 -30.90 7.45 21.01
N ALA A 74 -29.77 7.78 21.63
CA ALA A 74 -28.93 6.85 22.42
C ALA A 74 -28.68 5.50 21.72
N GLY A 75 -28.33 5.56 20.47
CA GLY A 75 -27.95 4.39 19.66
C GLY A 75 -29.12 3.68 18.96
N LEU A 76 -30.37 4.08 19.16
CA LEU A 76 -31.54 3.37 18.62
C LEU A 76 -31.51 3.22 17.08
N LEU A 77 -31.03 4.23 16.36
CA LEU A 77 -30.92 4.22 14.88
C LEU A 77 -29.47 4.14 14.39
N ALA A 78 -28.53 3.81 15.27
CA ALA A 78 -27.12 3.79 14.91
C ALA A 78 -26.80 2.74 13.82
N GLY A 79 -27.43 1.58 13.86
CA GLY A 79 -27.30 0.53 12.84
C GLY A 79 -27.83 0.97 11.47
N ASP A 80 -28.97 1.63 11.43
CA ASP A 80 -29.57 2.14 10.17
C ASP A 80 -28.68 3.20 9.52
N THR A 81 -28.03 4.03 10.32
CA THR A 81 -27.07 5.02 9.83
C THR A 81 -25.85 4.37 9.18
N LEU A 82 -25.33 3.26 9.76
CA LEU A 82 -24.24 2.49 9.13
C LEU A 82 -24.70 1.86 7.81
N MET A 83 -25.89 1.30 7.77
CA MET A 83 -26.45 0.71 6.55
C MET A 83 -26.62 1.76 5.45
N LEU A 84 -27.11 2.96 5.79
CA LEU A 84 -27.23 4.07 4.85
C LEU A 84 -25.86 4.51 4.34
N GLY A 85 -24.84 4.59 5.21
CA GLY A 85 -23.46 4.91 4.84
C GLY A 85 -22.88 3.90 3.85
N LEU A 86 -23.06 2.60 4.12
CA LEU A 86 -22.62 1.52 3.22
C LEU A 86 -23.33 1.59 1.86
N SER A 87 -24.64 1.80 1.85
CA SER A 87 -25.40 1.91 0.59
C SER A 87 -24.95 3.10 -0.26
N ARG A 88 -24.63 4.23 0.37
CA ARG A 88 -24.07 5.40 -0.33
C ARG A 88 -22.68 5.12 -0.88
N MET A 89 -21.84 4.41 -0.13
CA MET A 89 -20.50 4.02 -0.59
C MET A 89 -20.60 3.05 -1.77
N GLU A 90 -21.51 2.07 -1.72
CA GLU A 90 -21.77 1.15 -2.82
C GLU A 90 -22.26 1.88 -4.08
N GLN A 91 -23.22 2.80 -3.92
CA GLN A 91 -23.70 3.63 -5.05
C GLN A 91 -22.57 4.47 -5.65
N ALA A 92 -21.74 5.07 -4.82
CA ALA A 92 -20.61 5.86 -5.29
C ALA A 92 -19.57 4.99 -6.02
N TRP A 93 -19.35 3.76 -5.54
CA TRP A 93 -18.47 2.79 -6.19
C TRP A 93 -19.02 2.35 -7.55
N LEU A 94 -20.30 2.01 -7.64
CA LEU A 94 -20.97 1.62 -8.89
C LEU A 94 -21.05 2.78 -9.90
N ALA A 95 -21.15 4.02 -9.42
CA ALA A 95 -21.21 5.20 -10.29
C ALA A 95 -19.82 5.63 -10.80
N SER A 96 -18.75 5.15 -10.17
CA SER A 96 -17.39 5.51 -10.60
C SER A 96 -16.99 4.72 -11.86
N ASP A 97 -16.41 5.42 -12.86
CA ASP A 97 -15.83 4.76 -14.03
C ASP A 97 -14.50 4.09 -13.62
N GLU A 98 -14.46 2.77 -13.65
CA GLU A 98 -13.30 1.95 -13.25
C GLU A 98 -12.37 1.62 -14.41
N ARG A 99 -12.59 2.19 -15.60
CA ARG A 99 -11.72 1.94 -16.73
C ARG A 99 -10.34 2.53 -16.49
N ALA A 100 -9.41 1.66 -16.10
CA ALA A 100 -8.01 1.99 -15.98
C ALA A 100 -7.29 1.73 -17.30
N LYS A 101 -6.50 2.68 -17.74
CA LYS A 101 -5.57 2.49 -18.87
C LYS A 101 -4.25 2.01 -18.28
N GLU A 102 -3.77 0.87 -18.74
CA GLU A 102 -2.47 0.34 -18.31
C GLU A 102 -1.39 0.77 -19.29
N VAL A 103 -0.28 1.24 -18.75
CA VAL A 103 0.90 1.69 -19.48
C VAL A 103 2.15 1.09 -18.85
N THR A 104 3.10 0.71 -19.69
CA THR A 104 4.43 0.30 -19.24
C THR A 104 5.45 1.31 -19.70
N ARG A 105 6.25 1.82 -18.77
CA ARG A 105 7.40 2.66 -19.06
C ARG A 105 8.68 1.92 -18.72
N THR A 106 9.60 1.90 -19.66
CA THR A 106 10.96 1.40 -19.44
C THR A 106 11.88 2.58 -19.17
N VAL A 107 12.68 2.49 -18.14
CA VAL A 107 13.58 3.54 -17.67
C VAL A 107 14.97 2.96 -17.50
N CYS A 108 15.96 3.51 -18.19
CA CYS A 108 17.38 3.24 -18.00
C CYS A 108 17.93 4.13 -16.88
N LEU A 109 18.55 3.58 -15.86
CA LEU A 109 19.06 4.40 -14.75
C LEU A 109 20.27 5.24 -15.17
N SER A 110 21.08 4.78 -16.12
CA SER A 110 22.14 5.59 -16.70
C SER A 110 21.61 6.93 -17.23
N ASP A 111 20.54 6.91 -18.02
CA ASP A 111 19.94 8.11 -18.60
C ASP A 111 19.33 9.03 -17.53
N VAL A 112 18.67 8.45 -16.53
CA VAL A 112 18.10 9.23 -15.43
C VAL A 112 19.16 9.94 -14.62
N TYR A 113 20.25 9.25 -14.28
CA TYR A 113 21.34 9.85 -13.50
C TYR A 113 22.12 10.87 -14.30
N ALA A 114 22.37 10.62 -15.58
CA ALA A 114 22.97 11.61 -16.49
C ALA A 114 22.13 12.88 -16.55
N GLY A 115 20.83 12.76 -16.70
CA GLY A 115 19.89 13.88 -16.68
C GLY A 115 19.87 14.66 -15.37
N LEU A 116 19.88 13.97 -14.24
CA LEU A 116 19.86 14.60 -12.91
C LEU A 116 21.18 15.29 -12.55
N ALA A 117 22.30 14.69 -12.93
CA ALA A 117 23.62 15.26 -12.72
C ALA A 117 23.93 16.42 -13.68
N GLY A 118 23.18 16.56 -14.78
CA GLY A 118 23.52 17.46 -15.87
C GLY A 118 24.83 17.05 -16.59
N ASP A 119 25.22 15.79 -16.46
CA ASP A 119 26.43 15.23 -17.04
C ASP A 119 26.07 14.12 -18.04
N ALA A 120 26.13 14.47 -19.31
CA ALA A 120 25.87 13.52 -20.40
C ALA A 120 26.94 12.42 -20.52
N ALA A 121 28.06 12.55 -19.83
CA ALA A 121 29.13 11.56 -19.80
C ALA A 121 28.98 10.54 -18.65
N PHE A 122 27.93 10.68 -17.81
CA PHE A 122 27.68 9.75 -16.72
C PHE A 122 27.37 8.35 -17.26
N VAL A 123 28.17 7.36 -16.86
CA VAL A 123 27.98 5.96 -17.20
C VAL A 123 27.85 5.16 -15.91
N LEU A 124 26.67 4.60 -15.70
CA LEU A 124 26.35 3.85 -14.48
C LEU A 124 27.31 2.67 -14.26
N ALA A 125 27.71 1.99 -15.34
CA ALA A 125 28.64 0.87 -15.27
C ALA A 125 30.01 1.28 -14.68
N ASP A 126 30.54 2.41 -15.10
CA ASP A 126 31.83 2.90 -14.64
C ASP A 126 31.80 3.28 -13.16
N GLU A 127 30.72 3.91 -12.73
CA GLU A 127 30.50 4.27 -11.33
C GLU A 127 30.33 3.03 -10.44
N VAL A 128 29.59 2.03 -10.89
CA VAL A 128 29.45 0.75 -10.18
C VAL A 128 30.80 0.05 -10.05
N VAL A 129 31.56 -0.03 -11.13
CA VAL A 129 32.92 -0.62 -11.12
C VAL A 129 33.85 0.13 -10.15
N GLY A 130 33.81 1.46 -10.18
CA GLY A 130 34.59 2.30 -9.27
C GLY A 130 34.23 2.05 -7.79
N LEU A 131 32.99 2.03 -7.46
CA LEU A 131 32.50 1.82 -6.08
C LEU A 131 32.75 0.40 -5.57
N VAL A 132 32.54 -0.62 -6.41
CA VAL A 132 32.76 -2.01 -6.03
C VAL A 132 34.25 -2.29 -5.82
N ASN A 133 35.14 -1.71 -6.64
CA ASN A 133 36.60 -1.84 -6.48
C ASN A 133 37.11 -1.06 -5.27
N ALA A 134 36.56 0.12 -4.99
CA ALA A 134 36.91 0.91 -3.80
C ALA A 134 36.38 0.30 -2.49
N GLY A 135 35.33 -0.48 -2.55
CA GLY A 135 34.67 -1.08 -1.37
C GLY A 135 33.99 -0.07 -0.46
N THR A 136 33.87 1.18 -0.86
CA THR A 136 33.19 2.26 -0.15
C THR A 136 32.97 3.45 -1.07
N GLY A 137 32.01 4.32 -0.74
CA GLY A 137 31.82 5.58 -1.45
C GLY A 137 30.38 5.79 -1.93
N SER A 138 30.19 6.88 -2.65
CA SER A 138 28.90 7.21 -3.28
C SER A 138 29.11 8.00 -4.56
N ALA A 139 28.19 7.84 -5.51
CA ALA A 139 28.13 8.55 -6.77
C ALA A 139 26.69 8.98 -7.05
N GLY A 140 26.51 10.01 -7.89
CA GLY A 140 25.21 10.60 -8.20
C GLY A 140 24.84 11.77 -7.29
N THR A 141 23.54 12.10 -7.23
CA THR A 141 23.05 13.21 -6.41
C THR A 141 22.80 12.80 -4.97
N ALA A 142 22.56 13.76 -4.08
CA ALA A 142 22.30 13.50 -2.65
C ALA A 142 21.06 12.61 -2.40
N THR A 143 20.06 12.67 -3.28
CA THR A 143 18.78 11.96 -3.13
C THR A 143 18.63 10.76 -4.07
N ASN A 144 19.35 10.77 -5.17
CA ASN A 144 19.43 9.69 -6.16
C ASN A 144 20.89 9.32 -6.38
N GLY A 145 21.17 8.05 -6.44
CA GLY A 145 22.53 7.65 -6.75
C GLY A 145 22.90 6.27 -6.23
N LEU A 146 24.17 6.00 -6.36
CA LEU A 146 24.80 4.77 -5.93
C LEU A 146 25.53 5.00 -4.62
N LYS A 147 25.43 4.05 -3.72
CA LYS A 147 26.18 4.04 -2.46
C LYS A 147 26.74 2.65 -2.22
N PHE A 148 28.01 2.58 -1.89
CA PHE A 148 28.63 1.34 -1.43
C PHE A 148 28.98 1.47 0.05
N ALA A 149 28.32 0.66 0.90
CA ALA A 149 28.58 0.61 2.32
C ALA A 149 28.25 -0.80 2.85
N ASP A 150 28.95 -1.24 3.90
CA ASP A 150 28.68 -2.52 4.57
C ASP A 150 28.64 -3.73 3.62
N GLN A 151 29.52 -3.75 2.64
CA GLN A 151 29.59 -4.74 1.57
C GLN A 151 28.33 -4.83 0.68
N GLN A 152 27.52 -3.78 0.66
CA GLN A 152 26.32 -3.68 -0.16
C GLN A 152 26.45 -2.53 -1.14
N LEU A 153 26.06 -2.78 -2.38
CA LEU A 153 25.80 -1.73 -3.34
C LEU A 153 24.31 -1.37 -3.28
N GLN A 154 24.00 -0.11 -3.05
CA GLN A 154 22.63 0.43 -3.03
C GLN A 154 22.48 1.41 -4.19
N VAL A 155 21.38 1.26 -4.91
CA VAL A 155 21.00 2.11 -6.04
C VAL A 155 19.67 2.74 -5.70
N THR A 156 19.64 4.04 -5.48
CA THR A 156 18.43 4.77 -5.02
C THR A 156 17.92 5.69 -6.11
N LEU A 157 16.61 5.68 -6.32
CA LEU A 157 15.91 6.47 -7.31
C LEU A 157 14.63 7.05 -6.69
N ASN A 158 14.41 8.36 -6.79
CA ASN A 158 13.14 8.97 -6.40
C ASN A 158 12.11 8.80 -7.51
N LEU A 159 10.90 8.43 -7.16
CA LEU A 159 9.79 8.28 -8.12
C LEU A 159 9.45 9.60 -8.80
N ALA A 160 9.54 10.73 -8.09
CA ALA A 160 9.27 12.05 -8.64
C ALA A 160 10.20 12.43 -9.80
N ASP A 161 11.47 11.98 -9.75
CA ASP A 161 12.47 12.30 -10.77
C ASP A 161 12.27 11.55 -12.09
N LEU A 162 11.47 10.49 -12.08
CA LEU A 162 11.06 9.78 -13.28
C LEU A 162 10.10 10.58 -14.17
N ASN A 163 9.47 11.63 -13.64
CA ASN A 163 8.50 12.49 -14.31
C ASN A 163 7.41 11.71 -15.11
N ILE A 164 7.01 10.56 -14.61
CA ILE A 164 5.98 9.71 -15.28
C ILE A 164 4.63 10.44 -15.36
N ALA A 165 4.38 11.38 -14.45
CA ALA A 165 3.17 12.19 -14.47
C ALA A 165 3.06 13.04 -15.76
N GLY A 166 4.19 13.37 -16.39
CA GLY A 166 4.25 14.12 -17.63
C GLY A 166 4.09 13.31 -18.92
N ASP A 167 4.14 11.98 -18.87
CA ASP A 167 4.14 11.11 -20.06
C ASP A 167 2.86 11.24 -20.90
N TYR A 168 1.72 11.49 -20.25
CA TYR A 168 0.42 11.58 -20.89
C TYR A 168 -0.37 12.79 -20.41
N PRO A 169 -1.21 13.38 -21.27
CA PRO A 169 -2.01 14.54 -20.91
C PRO A 169 -3.02 14.19 -19.79
N ALA A 170 -3.34 15.18 -18.96
CA ALA A 170 -4.30 15.05 -17.86
C ALA A 170 -5.72 14.64 -18.31
N SER A 171 -6.05 14.89 -19.61
CA SER A 171 -7.33 14.45 -20.19
C SER A 171 -7.55 12.94 -20.20
N LEU A 172 -6.47 12.15 -20.08
CA LEU A 172 -6.55 10.68 -19.97
C LEU A 172 -6.81 10.19 -18.55
N GLY A 173 -6.66 11.04 -17.57
CA GLY A 173 -6.81 10.77 -16.15
C GLY A 173 -5.68 11.41 -15.33
N ASN A 174 -6.03 11.80 -14.11
CA ASN A 174 -5.10 12.47 -13.21
C ASN A 174 -4.49 11.52 -12.17
N THR A 175 -5.17 10.43 -11.89
CA THR A 175 -4.70 9.46 -10.90
C THR A 175 -3.84 8.40 -11.59
N ARG A 176 -2.57 8.34 -11.20
CA ARG A 176 -1.60 7.40 -11.77
C ARG A 176 -0.95 6.62 -10.65
N ARG A 177 -1.10 5.30 -10.70
CA ARG A 177 -0.61 4.42 -9.67
C ARG A 177 0.19 3.27 -10.25
N ILE A 178 1.29 2.93 -9.57
CA ILE A 178 2.10 1.77 -9.91
C ILE A 178 1.26 0.51 -9.72
N LYS A 179 1.28 -0.36 -10.72
CA LYS A 179 0.70 -1.70 -10.67
C LYS A 179 1.76 -2.75 -10.44
N GLN A 180 2.91 -2.61 -11.11
CA GLN A 180 3.99 -3.57 -11.03
C GLN A 180 5.32 -2.90 -11.36
N ILE A 181 6.39 -3.35 -10.71
CA ILE A 181 7.76 -2.98 -11.05
C ILE A 181 8.53 -4.26 -11.34
N SER A 182 9.22 -4.30 -12.46
CA SER A 182 10.23 -5.31 -12.76
C SER A 182 11.58 -4.66 -13.10
N VAL A 183 12.65 -5.40 -12.88
CA VAL A 183 14.03 -4.92 -13.07
C VAL A 183 14.71 -5.85 -14.04
N THR A 184 15.41 -5.29 -15.02
CA THR A 184 16.34 -6.01 -15.89
C THR A 184 17.75 -5.56 -15.60
N LEU A 185 18.64 -6.52 -15.38
CA LEU A 185 20.06 -6.30 -15.10
C LEU A 185 20.90 -6.92 -16.23
N PRO A 186 21.30 -6.14 -17.23
CA PRO A 186 22.19 -6.62 -18.29
C PRO A 186 23.59 -6.85 -17.71
N ALA A 187 23.88 -8.06 -17.28
CA ALA A 187 25.16 -8.46 -16.68
C ALA A 187 25.57 -9.87 -17.13
N LEU A 188 26.84 -10.17 -17.07
CA LEU A 188 27.35 -11.52 -17.30
C LEU A 188 27.32 -12.30 -15.99
N VAL A 189 26.56 -13.36 -15.96
CA VAL A 189 26.43 -14.24 -14.80
C VAL A 189 27.16 -15.54 -15.08
N GLY A 190 28.03 -15.95 -14.18
CA GLY A 190 28.75 -17.22 -14.28
C GLY A 190 27.80 -18.43 -14.10
N PRO A 191 28.19 -19.62 -14.55
CA PRO A 191 27.46 -20.83 -14.29
C PRO A 191 27.34 -21.07 -12.79
N TYR A 192 26.16 -21.42 -12.33
CA TYR A 192 25.83 -21.63 -10.89
C TYR A 192 25.87 -20.36 -10.01
N GLN A 193 25.82 -19.17 -10.60
CA GLN A 193 25.78 -17.92 -9.87
C GLN A 193 24.38 -17.33 -9.94
N ASP A 194 23.76 -17.14 -8.78
CA ASP A 194 22.46 -16.47 -8.66
C ASP A 194 22.67 -14.98 -8.39
N ILE A 195 21.89 -14.15 -9.04
CA ILE A 195 21.78 -12.73 -8.69
C ILE A 195 20.81 -12.59 -7.53
N ARG A 196 21.20 -11.84 -6.52
CA ARG A 196 20.37 -11.52 -5.35
C ARG A 196 20.28 -10.02 -5.17
N ALA A 197 19.08 -9.52 -5.10
CA ALA A 197 18.83 -8.11 -4.84
C ALA A 197 17.64 -7.95 -3.91
N VAL A 198 17.55 -6.80 -3.26
CA VAL A 198 16.39 -6.40 -2.46
C VAL A 198 15.90 -5.08 -3.02
N LEU A 199 14.66 -5.05 -3.49
CA LEU A 199 13.98 -3.83 -3.90
C LEU A 199 13.14 -3.34 -2.72
N SER A 200 13.36 -2.10 -2.30
CA SER A 200 12.64 -1.49 -1.19
C SER A 200 12.03 -0.15 -1.60
N TYR A 201 10.92 0.18 -0.97
CA TYR A 201 10.26 1.48 -1.11
C TYR A 201 10.36 2.25 0.21
N GLY A 202 10.84 3.47 0.14
CA GLY A 202 10.93 4.43 1.24
C GLY A 202 10.10 5.67 0.91
N GLY A 203 8.86 5.70 1.36
CA GLY A 203 7.96 6.83 1.12
C GLY A 203 6.89 6.96 2.19
N SER A 204 6.02 7.98 2.02
CA SER A 204 4.94 8.30 2.96
C SER A 204 3.72 7.39 2.83
N VAL A 205 3.62 6.66 1.74
CA VAL A 205 2.48 5.76 1.49
C VAL A 205 2.59 4.52 2.36
N VAL A 206 1.58 4.29 3.20
CA VAL A 206 1.49 3.09 4.02
C VAL A 206 1.13 1.91 3.12
N MET A 207 2.09 1.02 2.94
CA MET A 207 1.87 -0.17 2.12
C MET A 207 0.88 -1.13 2.77
N PRO A 208 -0.05 -1.72 2.00
CA PRO A 208 -0.87 -2.80 2.50
C PRO A 208 0.01 -3.92 3.06
N ARG A 209 -0.31 -4.41 4.25
CA ARG A 209 0.46 -5.43 4.98
C ARG A 209 1.86 -5.02 5.43
N GLY A 210 2.23 -3.73 5.39
CA GLY A 210 3.54 -3.25 5.84
C GLY A 210 4.74 -3.79 5.07
N CYS A 211 4.53 -4.34 3.86
CA CYS A 211 5.62 -4.86 3.03
C CYS A 211 6.30 -3.72 2.27
N THR A 212 7.43 -3.24 2.81
CA THR A 212 8.23 -2.16 2.20
C THR A 212 9.45 -2.65 1.44
N ALA A 213 9.77 -3.94 1.54
CA ALA A 213 10.94 -4.52 0.89
C ALA A 213 10.61 -5.90 0.31
N LEU A 214 11.20 -6.20 -0.82
CA LEU A 214 11.02 -7.42 -1.56
C LEU A 214 12.36 -8.01 -1.95
N ALA A 215 12.57 -9.28 -1.62
CA ALA A 215 13.73 -10.02 -2.11
C ALA A 215 13.50 -10.43 -3.56
N VAL A 216 14.46 -10.11 -4.40
CA VAL A 216 14.48 -10.45 -5.82
C VAL A 216 15.64 -11.41 -6.04
N SER A 217 15.38 -12.60 -6.55
CA SER A 217 16.43 -13.54 -6.94
C SER A 217 16.11 -14.11 -8.31
N HIS A 218 17.18 -14.51 -9.01
CA HIS A 218 17.08 -14.99 -10.37
C HIS A 218 17.82 -16.32 -10.51
N GLY A 219 17.20 -17.28 -11.17
CA GLY A 219 17.78 -18.56 -11.50
C GLY A 219 18.36 -18.60 -12.93
N MET A 220 19.13 -19.64 -13.20
CA MET A 220 20.02 -19.80 -14.34
C MET A 220 19.37 -19.75 -15.75
N ASN A 221 18.04 -19.76 -15.87
CA ASN A 221 17.35 -19.88 -17.16
C ASN A 221 16.64 -18.61 -17.65
N ASP A 222 16.71 -17.54 -16.90
CA ASP A 222 16.01 -16.31 -17.23
C ASP A 222 17.01 -15.28 -17.78
N SER A 223 16.77 -14.67 -18.89
CA SER A 223 17.62 -13.75 -19.62
C SER A 223 18.00 -12.45 -18.86
N GLY A 224 18.24 -12.50 -17.56
CA GLY A 224 18.52 -11.32 -16.73
C GLY A 224 17.29 -10.49 -16.35
N GLN A 225 16.08 -11.00 -16.58
CA GLN A 225 14.86 -10.34 -16.19
C GLN A 225 14.40 -10.82 -14.81
N PHE A 226 14.34 -9.91 -13.84
CA PHE A 226 13.61 -10.11 -12.61
C PHE A 226 12.17 -9.68 -12.83
N GLN A 227 11.31 -10.62 -13.16
CA GLN A 227 9.88 -10.40 -13.17
C GLN A 227 9.29 -10.89 -11.86
N LEU A 228 8.70 -9.97 -11.12
CA LEU A 228 7.73 -10.31 -10.11
C LEU A 228 6.42 -10.66 -10.82
N ASP A 229 6.38 -11.82 -11.44
CA ASP A 229 5.17 -12.30 -12.06
C ASP A 229 4.34 -13.04 -11.00
N PHE A 230 3.62 -12.27 -10.22
CA PHE A 230 2.61 -12.82 -9.34
C PHE A 230 1.31 -12.95 -10.15
N ASN A 231 1.09 -14.09 -10.72
CA ASN A 231 -0.20 -14.50 -11.29
C ASN A 231 -1.30 -14.65 -10.22
N ASP A 232 -1.08 -14.06 -9.06
CA ASP A 232 -2.02 -14.06 -7.96
C ASP A 232 -2.88 -12.77 -8.03
N PRO A 233 -4.22 -12.87 -8.10
CA PRO A 233 -5.10 -11.71 -8.07
C PRO A 233 -5.03 -10.93 -6.75
N ARG A 234 -4.27 -11.44 -5.77
CA ARG A 234 -3.95 -10.72 -4.53
C ARG A 234 -2.91 -9.66 -4.81
N TRP A 235 -2.88 -8.64 -3.97
CA TRP A 235 -1.99 -7.48 -4.05
C TRP A 235 -0.56 -7.79 -4.52
N LEU A 236 -0.15 -7.10 -5.59
CA LEU A 236 1.24 -7.08 -6.04
C LEU A 236 2.06 -6.17 -5.11
N PRO A 237 3.32 -6.50 -4.84
CA PRO A 237 4.21 -5.62 -4.10
C PRO A 237 4.33 -4.27 -4.81
N PHE A 238 4.29 -3.18 -4.02
CA PHE A 238 4.33 -1.79 -4.49
C PHE A 238 3.12 -1.35 -5.33
N GLU A 239 2.08 -2.18 -5.44
CA GLU A 239 0.83 -1.79 -6.09
C GLU A 239 0.15 -0.65 -5.34
N GLY A 240 -0.39 0.31 -6.09
CA GLY A 240 -1.13 1.43 -5.54
C GLY A 240 -0.29 2.66 -5.16
N ILE A 241 1.05 2.60 -5.23
CA ILE A 241 1.90 3.76 -4.99
C ILE A 241 1.63 4.81 -6.08
N PRO A 242 1.33 6.08 -5.72
CA PRO A 242 1.22 7.16 -6.70
C PRO A 242 2.54 7.35 -7.44
N VAL A 243 2.47 7.48 -8.75
CA VAL A 243 3.68 7.62 -9.58
C VAL A 243 4.44 8.93 -9.33
N GLY A 244 3.76 9.96 -8.85
CA GLY A 244 4.36 11.25 -8.47
C GLY A 244 4.71 11.36 -6.97
N ASP A 245 4.73 10.24 -6.24
CA ASP A 245 5.07 10.25 -4.82
C ASP A 245 6.51 10.69 -4.56
N SER A 246 6.73 11.35 -3.45
CA SER A 246 8.07 11.77 -2.99
C SER A 246 8.94 10.61 -2.47
N GLY A 247 8.41 9.39 -2.51
CA GLY A 247 9.13 8.19 -2.09
C GLY A 247 10.25 7.80 -3.03
N SER A 248 11.18 7.02 -2.50
CA SER A 248 12.31 6.46 -3.24
C SER A 248 12.19 4.96 -3.38
N LEU A 249 12.67 4.44 -4.50
CA LEU A 249 12.96 3.02 -4.71
C LEU A 249 14.44 2.81 -4.49
N THR A 250 14.80 1.82 -3.70
CA THR A 250 16.20 1.44 -3.47
C THR A 250 16.38 -0.03 -3.82
N LEU A 251 17.26 -0.28 -4.79
CA LEU A 251 17.72 -1.61 -5.15
C LEU A 251 19.06 -1.87 -4.45
N SER A 252 19.11 -2.88 -3.59
CA SER A 252 20.30 -3.22 -2.81
C SER A 252 20.83 -4.58 -3.22
N PHE A 253 22.13 -4.65 -3.48
CA PHE A 253 22.85 -5.89 -3.78
C PHE A 253 23.66 -6.30 -2.56
N PRO A 254 23.21 -7.31 -1.79
CA PRO A 254 23.96 -7.79 -0.63
C PRO A 254 25.22 -8.54 -1.09
N ASN A 255 26.25 -8.49 -0.26
CA ASN A 255 27.54 -9.15 -0.53
C ASN A 255 28.17 -8.76 -1.89
N ALA A 256 28.10 -7.48 -2.21
CA ALA A 256 28.56 -6.90 -3.48
C ALA A 256 30.07 -7.01 -3.70
N ALA A 257 30.87 -7.02 -2.61
CA ALA A 257 32.33 -7.24 -2.67
C ALA A 257 32.72 -8.74 -2.63
N GLY A 258 31.74 -9.63 -2.51
CA GLY A 258 31.96 -11.08 -2.43
C GLY A 258 31.36 -11.85 -3.59
N SER A 259 30.34 -12.65 -3.32
CA SER A 259 29.77 -13.56 -4.33
C SER A 259 29.14 -12.86 -5.53
N GLN A 260 28.75 -11.60 -5.41
CA GLN A 260 28.13 -10.84 -6.50
C GLN A 260 29.10 -9.87 -7.20
N GLN A 261 30.38 -9.79 -6.78
CA GLN A 261 31.35 -8.85 -7.33
C GLN A 261 31.49 -9.00 -8.84
N ALA A 262 31.73 -10.21 -9.32
CA ALA A 262 31.96 -10.48 -10.74
C ALA A 262 30.75 -10.05 -11.61
N MET A 263 29.56 -10.28 -11.15
CA MET A 263 28.32 -9.85 -11.83
C MET A 263 28.23 -8.33 -11.86
N LEU A 264 28.45 -7.65 -10.72
CA LEU A 264 28.37 -6.19 -10.63
C LEU A 264 29.44 -5.50 -11.48
N LEU A 265 30.66 -6.07 -11.60
CA LEU A 265 31.71 -5.55 -12.48
C LEU A 265 31.36 -5.71 -13.97
N SER A 266 30.43 -6.59 -14.32
CA SER A 266 29.95 -6.78 -15.69
C SER A 266 28.60 -6.10 -15.97
N LEU A 267 28.01 -5.46 -14.96
CA LEU A 267 26.73 -4.78 -15.09
C LEU A 267 26.87 -3.55 -16.00
N SER A 268 26.09 -3.53 -17.09
CA SER A 268 26.13 -2.41 -18.03
C SER A 268 25.12 -1.32 -17.69
N ASP A 269 23.95 -1.68 -17.17
CA ASP A 269 22.90 -0.73 -16.77
C ASP A 269 21.92 -1.43 -15.80
N ILE A 270 20.98 -0.64 -15.25
CA ILE A 270 19.83 -1.12 -14.51
C ILE A 270 18.59 -0.56 -15.19
N ILE A 271 17.76 -1.45 -15.72
CA ILE A 271 16.58 -1.07 -16.46
C ILE A 271 15.33 -1.39 -15.62
N LEU A 272 14.55 -0.36 -15.28
CA LEU A 272 13.30 -0.50 -14.58
C LEU A 272 12.14 -0.52 -15.59
N HIS A 273 11.26 -1.50 -15.45
CA HIS A 273 9.99 -1.56 -16.16
C HIS A 273 8.88 -1.27 -15.17
N ILE A 274 8.30 -0.08 -15.27
CA ILE A 274 7.24 0.40 -14.38
C ILE A 274 5.92 0.30 -15.13
N ARG A 275 5.09 -0.63 -14.70
CA ARG A 275 3.72 -0.75 -15.17
C ARG A 275 2.83 0.03 -14.24
N TYR A 276 2.05 0.97 -14.78
CA TYR A 276 1.16 1.81 -14.00
C TYR A 276 -0.21 1.96 -14.65
N THR A 277 -1.19 2.31 -13.85
CA THR A 277 -2.56 2.57 -14.28
C THR A 277 -2.83 4.06 -14.30
N ILE A 278 -3.62 4.50 -15.28
CA ILE A 278 -4.16 5.85 -15.38
C ILE A 278 -5.67 5.74 -15.20
N THR A 279 -6.19 6.40 -14.17
CA THR A 279 -7.64 6.48 -13.90
C THR A 279 -8.09 7.93 -13.87
N SER A 280 -9.35 8.14 -14.22
CA SER A 280 -9.99 9.46 -14.24
C SER A 280 -10.24 10.01 -12.83
#